data_3f142af7042ce91230b03e40cc3944ac
#
_entry.id   3f142af7042ce91230b03e40cc3944ac
#
_cell.length_a   1.000
_cell.length_b   1.000
_cell.length_c   1.000
_cell.angle_alpha   90.00
_cell.angle_beta   90.00
_cell.angle_gamma   90.00
#
_symmetry.space_group_name_H-M   'P 1'
#
loop_
_entity.id
_entity.type
_entity.pdbx_description
1 polymer ?
#
loop_
_entity_poly.entity_id
_entity_poly.type
_entity_poly.pdbx_seq_one_letter_code
_entity_poly.pdbx_strand_id
1 'polypeptide(L)'
;MHLRTYYPTVVLSDIHLGTSHSKTIEVSNFLKSVNCDRLILNGDIIDGWHLRKAGTKRWQAKHTDFFKVIMKMMENFGTEVIYVCGNHDDFLDSLVPMTFYNVKIVKEYILETHGKRYYVTHGDIFDRVTTCLLYTSPSPRDRSLS
;
A
#
# COMPACT_ATOMS: atom_id res chain seq x y z
N MET A 1 -23.02 -18.30 -4.48
CA MET A 1 -21.76 -18.22 -3.73
C MET A 1 -20.63 -18.20 -4.72
N HIS A 2 -19.95 -17.08 -4.82
CA HIS A 2 -18.82 -16.97 -5.72
C HIS A 2 -17.56 -17.47 -5.03
N LEU A 3 -16.87 -18.43 -5.68
CA LEU A 3 -15.58 -18.90 -5.21
C LEU A 3 -14.55 -17.79 -5.40
N ARG A 4 -13.83 -17.47 -4.33
CA ARG A 4 -12.75 -16.50 -4.38
C ARG A 4 -11.44 -17.20 -4.74
N THR A 5 -10.64 -16.57 -5.56
CA THR A 5 -9.31 -17.07 -5.88
C THR A 5 -8.37 -16.76 -4.71
N TYR A 6 -7.65 -17.78 -4.23
CA TYR A 6 -6.71 -17.60 -3.12
C TYR A 6 -5.32 -17.26 -3.64
N TYR A 7 -4.75 -16.23 -3.04
CA TYR A 7 -3.33 -15.87 -3.20
C TYR A 7 -2.73 -15.68 -1.81
N PRO A 8 -1.55 -16.23 -1.51
CA PRO A 8 -0.92 -16.00 -0.21
C PRO A 8 -0.72 -14.51 0.11
N THR A 9 -0.29 -13.74 -0.88
CA THR A 9 -0.04 -12.31 -0.73
C THR A 9 -0.52 -11.56 -1.97
N VAL A 10 -1.22 -10.45 -1.74
CA VAL A 10 -1.63 -9.50 -2.77
C VAL A 10 -0.98 -8.16 -2.48
N VAL A 11 -0.39 -7.54 -3.49
CA VAL A 11 0.24 -6.23 -3.37
C VAL A 11 -0.48 -5.24 -4.28
N LEU A 12 -0.90 -4.12 -3.73
CA LEU A 12 -1.52 -3.01 -4.45
C LEU A 12 -0.72 -1.74 -4.21
N SER A 13 -0.68 -0.86 -5.21
CA SER A 13 0.08 0.39 -5.13
C SER A 13 -0.61 1.47 -5.97
N ASP A 14 -0.37 2.73 -5.63
CA ASP A 14 -0.74 3.89 -6.45
C ASP A 14 -2.23 3.94 -6.80
N ILE A 15 -3.09 3.68 -5.84
CA ILE A 15 -4.55 3.72 -6.03
C ILE A 15 -5.04 5.17 -6.04
N HIS A 16 -4.41 6.05 -5.26
CA HIS A 16 -4.72 7.49 -5.18
C HIS A 16 -6.19 7.77 -4.85
N LEU A 17 -6.68 7.18 -3.76
CA LEU A 17 -8.02 7.45 -3.26
C LEU A 17 -8.18 8.93 -2.95
N GLY A 18 -9.29 9.49 -3.36
CA GLY A 18 -9.58 10.92 -3.21
C GLY A 18 -9.38 11.72 -4.49
N THR A 19 -8.88 11.08 -5.56
CA THR A 19 -8.75 11.72 -6.88
C THR A 19 -9.82 11.20 -7.83
N SER A 20 -10.12 11.98 -8.87
CA SER A 20 -11.07 11.58 -9.90
C SER A 20 -10.54 10.47 -10.81
N HIS A 21 -9.22 10.28 -10.83
CA HIS A 21 -8.56 9.27 -11.69
C HIS A 21 -8.34 7.94 -10.97
N SER A 22 -8.76 7.85 -9.72
CA SER A 22 -8.60 6.64 -8.93
C SER A 22 -9.41 5.48 -9.51
N LYS A 23 -8.79 4.31 -9.60
CA LYS A 23 -9.43 3.08 -10.07
C LYS A 23 -10.04 2.29 -8.91
N THR A 24 -10.69 3.00 -8.02
CA THR A 24 -11.20 2.48 -6.75
C THR A 24 -12.21 1.35 -6.94
N ILE A 25 -13.14 1.52 -7.89
CA ILE A 25 -14.20 0.53 -8.13
C ILE A 25 -13.59 -0.78 -8.64
N GLU A 26 -12.69 -0.67 -9.61
CA GLU A 26 -12.03 -1.82 -10.20
C GLU A 26 -11.21 -2.60 -9.18
N VAL A 27 -10.46 -1.89 -8.34
CA VAL A 27 -9.64 -2.50 -7.28
C VAL A 27 -10.53 -3.13 -6.22
N SER A 28 -11.61 -2.46 -5.82
CA SER A 28 -12.57 -3.01 -4.85
C SER A 28 -13.21 -4.31 -5.38
N ASN A 29 -13.58 -4.33 -6.65
CA ASN A 29 -14.14 -5.51 -7.28
C ASN A 29 -13.11 -6.65 -7.33
N PHE A 30 -11.86 -6.34 -7.63
CA PHE A 30 -10.78 -7.32 -7.57
C PHE A 30 -10.66 -7.92 -6.18
N LEU A 31 -10.62 -7.08 -5.14
CA LEU A 31 -10.50 -7.56 -3.75
C LEU A 31 -11.68 -8.42 -3.32
N LYS A 32 -12.89 -8.14 -3.85
CA LYS A 32 -14.07 -8.97 -3.59
C LYS A 32 -13.96 -10.35 -4.22
N SER A 33 -13.11 -10.51 -5.24
CA SER A 33 -12.94 -11.77 -5.97
C SER A 33 -11.80 -12.63 -5.43
N VAL A 34 -11.01 -12.14 -4.49
CA VAL A 34 -9.83 -12.84 -3.98
C VAL A 34 -9.93 -13.07 -2.49
N ASN A 35 -9.13 -14.03 -2.03
CA ASN A 35 -8.85 -14.28 -0.62
C ASN A 35 -7.34 -14.33 -0.49
N CYS A 36 -6.79 -13.68 0.53
CA CYS A 36 -5.34 -13.69 0.76
C CYS A 36 -5.04 -13.67 2.26
N ASP A 37 -3.89 -14.21 2.62
CA ASP A 37 -3.40 -14.16 4.00
C ASP A 37 -2.84 -12.78 4.33
N ARG A 38 -2.26 -12.12 3.34
CA ARG A 38 -1.60 -10.82 3.51
C ARG A 38 -1.92 -9.90 2.35
N LEU A 39 -2.34 -8.69 2.68
CA LEU A 39 -2.58 -7.62 1.72
C LEU A 39 -1.60 -6.49 1.99
N ILE A 40 -0.75 -6.16 1.02
CA ILE A 40 0.22 -5.09 1.13
C ILE A 40 -0.28 -3.92 0.30
N LEU A 41 -0.50 -2.77 0.96
CA LEU A 41 -0.86 -1.51 0.33
C LEU A 41 0.40 -0.67 0.25
N ASN A 42 1.07 -0.71 -0.90
CA ASN A 42 2.43 -0.16 -1.06
C ASN A 42 2.42 1.26 -1.58
N GLY A 43 2.08 2.20 -0.71
CA GLY A 43 2.24 3.62 -0.97
C GLY A 43 1.22 4.24 -1.91
N ASP A 44 1.00 5.53 -1.72
CA ASP A 44 0.08 6.36 -2.52
C ASP A 44 -1.32 5.73 -2.66
N ILE A 45 -1.78 5.14 -1.58
CA ILE A 45 -3.13 4.55 -1.52
C ILE A 45 -4.16 5.67 -1.35
N ILE A 46 -3.92 6.59 -0.43
CA ILE A 46 -4.74 7.78 -0.22
C ILE A 46 -3.95 8.98 -0.72
N ASP A 47 -4.56 9.79 -1.58
CA ASP A 47 -3.92 11.01 -2.05
C ASP A 47 -4.18 12.15 -1.06
N GLY A 48 -3.37 12.21 -0.03
CA GLY A 48 -3.47 13.23 1.01
C GLY A 48 -3.19 14.64 0.50
N TRP A 49 -2.33 14.77 -0.50
CA TRP A 49 -2.07 16.08 -1.10
C TRP A 49 -3.31 16.62 -1.80
N HIS A 50 -3.96 15.78 -2.57
CA HIS A 50 -5.17 16.16 -3.30
C HIS A 50 -6.31 16.50 -2.33
N LEU A 51 -6.48 15.69 -1.30
CA LEU A 51 -7.51 15.91 -0.28
C LEU A 51 -7.27 17.20 0.51
N ARG A 52 -6.02 17.55 0.81
CA ARG A 52 -5.70 18.80 1.50
C ARG A 52 -6.02 20.02 0.66
N LYS A 53 -5.80 19.95 -0.66
CA LYS A 53 -6.12 21.06 -1.57
C LYS A 53 -7.61 21.19 -1.81
N ALA A 54 -8.30 20.10 -2.05
CA ALA A 54 -9.71 20.08 -2.45
C ALA A 54 -10.68 19.92 -1.27
N GLY A 55 -10.16 19.64 -0.08
CA GLY A 55 -10.97 19.32 1.10
C GLY A 55 -11.62 17.95 1.01
N THR A 56 -12.39 17.61 2.04
CA THR A 56 -13.05 16.30 2.13
C THR A 56 -14.14 16.10 1.09
N LYS A 57 -14.51 17.13 0.34
CA LYS A 57 -15.53 17.05 -0.70
C LYS A 57 -15.19 16.08 -1.82
N ARG A 58 -13.90 15.77 -2.01
CA ARG A 58 -13.45 14.81 -3.02
C ARG A 58 -13.58 13.36 -2.54
N TRP A 59 -13.76 13.15 -1.25
CA TRP A 59 -13.96 11.80 -0.73
C TRP A 59 -15.36 11.33 -1.07
N GLN A 60 -15.47 10.25 -1.83
CA GLN A 60 -16.74 9.69 -2.28
C GLN A 60 -17.02 8.35 -1.59
N ALA A 61 -18.26 7.89 -1.68
CA ALA A 61 -18.68 6.62 -1.11
C ALA A 61 -17.81 5.44 -1.61
N LYS A 62 -17.39 5.47 -2.87
CA LYS A 62 -16.53 4.43 -3.43
C LYS A 62 -15.19 4.29 -2.70
N HIS A 63 -14.64 5.40 -2.18
CA HIS A 63 -13.40 5.37 -1.40
C HIS A 63 -13.61 4.71 -0.04
N THR A 64 -14.73 5.03 0.60
CA THR A 64 -15.11 4.37 1.85
C THR A 64 -15.35 2.88 1.63
N ASP A 65 -16.02 2.51 0.54
CA ASP A 65 -16.32 1.12 0.22
C ASP A 65 -15.06 0.28 0.03
N PHE A 66 -14.00 0.87 -0.53
CA PHE A 66 -12.71 0.21 -0.64
C PHE A 66 -12.22 -0.28 0.73
N PHE A 67 -12.26 0.60 1.73
CA PHE A 67 -11.83 0.22 3.08
C PHE A 67 -12.77 -0.77 3.73
N LYS A 68 -14.07 -0.68 3.46
CA LYS A 68 -15.04 -1.67 3.96
C LYS A 68 -14.75 -3.07 3.42
N VAL A 69 -14.34 -3.18 2.16
CA VAL A 69 -13.95 -4.46 1.58
C VAL A 69 -12.75 -5.05 2.33
N ILE A 70 -11.75 -4.22 2.60
CA ILE A 70 -10.55 -4.64 3.35
C ILE A 70 -10.91 -5.09 4.77
N MET A 71 -11.78 -4.34 5.44
CA MET A 71 -12.22 -4.69 6.79
C MET A 71 -12.94 -6.05 6.80
N LYS A 72 -13.76 -6.33 5.80
CA LYS A 72 -14.43 -7.63 5.66
C LYS A 72 -13.42 -8.75 5.41
N MET A 73 -12.37 -8.49 4.65
CA MET A 73 -11.31 -9.47 4.45
C MET A 73 -10.62 -9.82 5.77
N MET A 74 -10.35 -8.83 6.61
CA MET A 74 -9.78 -9.05 7.93
C MET A 74 -10.71 -9.87 8.83
N GLU A 75 -12.00 -9.56 8.82
CA GLU A 75 -13.00 -10.26 9.65
C GLU A 75 -13.23 -11.70 9.20
N ASN A 76 -13.38 -11.89 7.88
CA ASN A 76 -13.81 -13.18 7.33
C ASN A 76 -12.65 -14.15 7.11
N PHE A 77 -11.45 -13.64 6.81
CA PHE A 77 -10.32 -14.45 6.41
C PHE A 77 -9.09 -14.26 7.30
N GLY A 78 -9.15 -13.34 8.27
CA GLY A 78 -7.99 -13.02 9.10
C GLY A 78 -6.85 -12.38 8.32
N THR A 79 -7.13 -11.75 7.18
CA THR A 79 -6.11 -11.12 6.34
C THR A 79 -5.31 -10.08 7.13
N GLU A 80 -3.97 -10.19 7.08
CA GLU A 80 -3.07 -9.18 7.63
C GLU A 80 -2.86 -8.08 6.60
N VAL A 81 -3.01 -6.82 7.02
CA VAL A 81 -2.87 -5.66 6.13
C VAL A 81 -1.60 -4.91 6.50
N ILE A 82 -0.72 -4.73 5.52
CA ILE A 82 0.52 -3.95 5.68
C ILE A 82 0.36 -2.68 4.84
N TYR A 83 0.35 -1.53 5.50
CA TYR A 83 0.26 -0.23 4.83
C TYR A 83 1.65 0.40 4.80
N VAL A 84 2.24 0.48 3.62
CA VAL A 84 3.54 1.11 3.40
C VAL A 84 3.28 2.54 2.90
N CYS A 85 3.74 3.53 3.66
CA CYS A 85 3.49 4.94 3.34
C CYS A 85 4.29 5.40 2.13
N GLY A 86 3.65 6.15 1.24
CA GLY A 86 4.29 6.80 0.09
C GLY A 86 4.23 8.32 0.21
N ASN A 87 4.58 9.01 -0.88
CA ASN A 87 4.62 10.48 -0.92
C ASN A 87 3.26 11.12 -0.67
N HIS A 88 2.21 10.56 -1.26
CA HIS A 88 0.87 11.16 -1.22
C HIS A 88 0.11 10.83 0.05
N ASP A 89 0.58 9.87 0.84
CA ASP A 89 0.01 9.55 2.14
C ASP A 89 0.99 9.83 3.29
N ASP A 90 1.81 10.85 3.11
CA ASP A 90 2.80 11.32 4.10
C ASP A 90 2.17 11.79 5.42
N PHE A 91 0.89 12.14 5.40
CA PHE A 91 0.17 12.50 6.62
C PHE A 91 0.12 11.36 7.64
N LEU A 92 0.39 10.13 7.21
CA LEU A 92 0.48 8.97 8.07
C LEU A 92 1.86 8.81 8.70
N ASP A 93 2.85 9.62 8.29
CA ASP A 93 4.23 9.51 8.78
C ASP A 93 4.32 9.63 10.31
N SER A 94 3.46 10.45 10.91
CA SER A 94 3.42 10.61 12.36
C SER A 94 2.95 9.35 13.09
N LEU A 95 2.33 8.41 12.38
CA LEU A 95 1.81 7.17 12.93
C LEU A 95 2.76 5.98 12.71
N VAL A 96 3.85 6.20 12.01
CA VAL A 96 4.79 5.11 11.66
C VAL A 96 5.88 4.97 12.74
N PRO A 97 6.28 3.77 13.15
CA PRO A 97 5.58 2.51 12.90
C PRO A 97 4.41 2.33 13.86
N MET A 98 3.31 1.79 13.37
CA MET A 98 2.12 1.54 14.17
C MET A 98 1.53 0.19 13.81
N THR A 99 1.06 -0.53 14.83
CA THR A 99 0.29 -1.76 14.63
C THR A 99 -1.05 -1.58 15.33
N PHE A 100 -2.12 -1.81 14.59
CA PHE A 100 -3.48 -1.72 15.11
C PHE A 100 -4.30 -2.87 14.56
N TYR A 101 -4.75 -3.77 15.46
CA TYR A 101 -5.47 -4.99 15.06
C TYR A 101 -4.65 -5.78 14.05
N ASN A 102 -5.18 -6.06 12.86
CA ASN A 102 -4.45 -6.75 11.78
C ASN A 102 -3.78 -5.78 10.78
N VAL A 103 -3.66 -4.50 11.13
CA VAL A 103 -3.07 -3.49 10.26
C VAL A 103 -1.75 -3.03 10.83
N LYS A 104 -0.70 -3.03 9.98
CA LYS A 104 0.60 -2.44 10.29
C LYS A 104 0.84 -1.27 9.36
N ILE A 105 1.21 -0.11 9.91
CA ILE A 105 1.59 1.07 9.13
C ILE A 105 3.09 1.23 9.25
N VAL A 106 3.81 1.13 8.14
CA VAL A 106 5.27 1.12 8.10
C VAL A 106 5.79 1.94 6.93
N LYS A 107 7.08 2.27 6.96
CA LYS A 107 7.78 2.88 5.83
C LYS A 107 8.33 1.85 4.85
N GLU A 108 8.64 0.69 5.36
CA GLU A 108 9.20 -0.40 4.58
C GLU A 108 8.77 -1.73 5.19
N TYR A 109 8.76 -2.77 4.39
CA TYR A 109 8.35 -4.09 4.84
C TYR A 109 9.17 -5.15 4.11
N ILE A 110 9.58 -6.17 4.83
CA ILE A 110 10.27 -7.32 4.24
C ILE A 110 9.27 -8.47 4.16
N LEU A 111 8.93 -8.84 2.94
CA LEU A 111 8.05 -9.97 2.66
C LEU A 111 8.88 -11.22 2.41
N GLU A 112 8.64 -12.26 3.21
CA GLU A 112 9.25 -13.56 3.00
C GLU A 112 8.17 -14.51 2.49
N THR A 113 8.37 -15.05 1.30
CA THR A 113 7.42 -15.98 0.70
C THR A 113 8.13 -16.88 -0.31
N HIS A 114 7.75 -18.15 -0.34
CA HIS A 114 8.32 -19.16 -1.24
C HIS A 114 9.85 -19.22 -1.18
N GLY A 115 10.43 -19.06 0.02
CA GLY A 115 11.88 -19.11 0.23
C GLY A 115 12.63 -17.88 -0.29
N LYS A 116 11.92 -16.83 -0.68
CA LYS A 116 12.52 -15.59 -1.14
C LYS A 116 12.14 -14.43 -0.24
N ARG A 117 13.01 -13.40 -0.22
CA ARG A 117 12.79 -12.18 0.53
C ARG A 117 12.63 -11.02 -0.45
N TYR A 118 11.57 -10.24 -0.25
CA TYR A 118 11.27 -9.07 -1.07
C TYR A 118 11.26 -7.85 -0.17
N TYR A 119 11.98 -6.82 -0.59
CA TYR A 119 11.96 -5.52 0.08
C TYR A 119 10.85 -4.67 -0.52
N VAL A 120 9.84 -4.37 0.29
CA VAL A 120 8.67 -3.61 -0.15
C VAL A 120 8.78 -2.20 0.41
N THR A 121 8.87 -1.23 -0.48
CA THR A 121 8.91 0.18 -0.14
C THR A 121 8.31 0.97 -1.30
N HIS A 122 7.85 2.19 -1.02
CA HIS A 122 7.38 3.06 -2.09
C HIS A 122 8.58 3.73 -2.79
N GLY A 123 8.45 3.96 -4.10
CA GLY A 123 9.56 4.42 -4.94
C GLY A 123 10.11 5.80 -4.59
N ASP A 124 9.39 6.63 -3.81
CA ASP A 124 9.81 7.95 -3.41
C ASP A 124 11.12 7.94 -2.61
N ILE A 125 11.35 6.89 -1.82
CA ILE A 125 12.59 6.76 -1.06
C ILE A 125 13.80 6.67 -1.98
N PHE A 126 13.63 6.07 -3.16
CA PHE A 126 14.71 5.92 -4.13
C PHE A 126 15.07 7.22 -4.83
N ASP A 127 14.16 8.16 -4.95
CA ASP A 127 14.46 9.46 -5.54
C ASP A 127 15.55 10.18 -4.74
N ARG A 128 15.47 10.16 -3.42
CA ARG A 128 16.48 10.73 -2.53
C ARG A 128 17.78 9.94 -2.57
N VAL A 129 17.66 8.63 -2.52
CA VAL A 129 18.82 7.74 -2.57
C VAL A 129 19.55 7.87 -3.90
N THR A 130 18.82 7.90 -5.01
CA THR A 130 19.39 8.07 -6.35
C THR A 130 20.17 9.38 -6.45
N THR A 131 19.61 10.47 -5.93
CA THR A 131 20.30 11.76 -5.92
C THR A 131 21.62 11.69 -5.14
N CYS A 132 21.61 11.07 -3.96
CA CYS A 132 22.80 10.87 -3.17
C CYS A 132 23.83 10.00 -3.90
N LEU A 133 23.37 8.90 -4.51
CA LEU A 133 24.24 7.94 -5.19
C LEU A 133 24.92 8.53 -6.44
N LEU A 134 24.27 9.46 -7.13
CA LEU A 134 24.87 10.16 -8.27
C LEU A 134 26.12 10.94 -7.86
N TYR A 135 26.19 11.42 -6.63
CA TYR A 135 27.33 12.17 -6.12
C TYR A 135 28.39 11.29 -5.44
N THR A 136 28.02 10.13 -4.96
CA THR A 136 28.93 9.26 -4.20
C THR A 136 29.49 8.11 -5.01
N SER A 137 29.05 7.91 -6.25
CA SER A 137 29.49 6.82 -7.13
C SER A 137 29.45 5.46 -6.43
N PRO A 138 28.26 4.96 -6.07
CA PRO A 138 28.15 3.75 -5.29
C PRO A 138 28.66 2.53 -6.03
N SER A 139 29.16 1.55 -5.27
CA SER A 139 29.58 0.28 -5.84
C SER A 139 28.36 -0.50 -6.35
N PRO A 140 28.52 -1.42 -7.31
CA PRO A 140 27.43 -2.28 -7.76
C PRO A 140 26.74 -3.07 -6.64
N ARG A 141 27.44 -3.35 -5.55
CA ARG A 141 26.86 -4.05 -4.39
C ARG A 141 25.81 -3.23 -3.70
N ASP A 142 25.97 -1.92 -3.67
CA ASP A 142 25.00 -1.02 -3.03
C ASP A 142 23.69 -0.97 -3.81
N ARG A 143 23.70 -1.40 -5.08
CA ARG A 143 22.53 -1.47 -5.95
C ARG A 143 21.80 -2.78 -5.84
N SER A 144 22.39 -3.80 -5.22
CA SER A 144 21.81 -5.13 -5.09
C SER A 144 21.04 -5.30 -3.79
N LEU A 145 20.62 -4.23 -3.18
CA LEU A 145 19.71 -4.22 -2.04
C LEU A 145 18.31 -4.58 -2.54
N SER A 146 18.08 -5.84 -2.68
CA SER A 146 16.78 -6.36 -3.09
C SER A 146 16.29 -7.34 -2.05
#